data_c7b8c3ad204cdc9c7cda0de3bdef2805
#
_entry.id   c7b8c3ad204cdc9c7cda0de3bdef2805
#
_cell.length_a   1.000
_cell.length_b   1.000
_cell.length_c   1.000
_cell.angle_alpha   90.00
_cell.angle_beta   90.00
_cell.angle_gamma   90.00
#
_symmetry.space_group_name_H-M   'P 1'
#
loop_
_entity.id
_entity.type
_entity.pdbx_description
1 polymer ?
#
loop_
_entity_poly.entity_id
_entity_poly.type
_entity_poly.pdbx_seq_one_letter_code
_entity_poly.pdbx_strand_id
1 'polypeptide(L)'
;MADNQVLKADKDYTKEADAAIPEAEQVAQSGQTQQAIDKLLALEKQTRQSSDLPSTSRLIVAIVTICKNSGDWSLLNEQVLLLSKKHGQLKQAITKMVQVVMSFLPDAPTTETKLSTIETLRTVTEGKIFVEVERARVTRILSDIKRQQGDIAAATDILCELQVETFGSMSRREKTEFILEQVALCIEKGDWMQAGILGRKISTRYFNRKPKRTPEEIEKRKKEREEKARKDADTAVGEDVNLEPEDDVTDLKLRYYEQQITLAKHDDKYLDACKHYRQVLDTEAVEENPEQLRASLQRVIYFILLAPYDNEQNDLLHRIAQDTRISTSCPTESQLLKLFTVPELMRWPSIESNFAPHLTSTDIFSAQDDPKDPKAAQRWQDFRKRVIEHNVRVIAKYYTRITFPRLTSLLDLPAQETEKYISDLVVSKTIFARIDRPAQIVSFEKKRDADEVLNEWSGNMKSLLGLLERIDHLITKEEMMARIQPKGEKHGAKGSAKAH
;
A
#
# COMPACT_ATOMS: atom_id res chain seq x y z
N MET A 1 3.69 23.11 -17.99
CA MET A 1 4.78 24.12 -18.20
C MET A 1 4.13 25.47 -17.95
N ALA A 2 4.19 25.96 -16.72
CA ALA A 2 3.66 27.26 -16.36
C ALA A 2 4.82 28.25 -16.38
N ASP A 3 4.64 29.33 -17.14
CA ASP A 3 5.57 30.42 -17.37
C ASP A 3 6.18 30.94 -16.06
N ASN A 4 7.43 30.56 -15.85
CA ASN A 4 8.31 31.20 -14.89
C ASN A 4 9.04 32.38 -15.65
N GLN A 5 8.26 33.27 -16.26
CA GLN A 5 8.81 34.53 -16.69
C GLN A 5 9.10 35.38 -15.45
N VAL A 6 10.35 35.41 -15.04
CA VAL A 6 10.87 36.43 -14.13
C VAL A 6 10.63 37.77 -14.85
N LEU A 7 9.57 38.48 -14.46
CA LEU A 7 9.31 39.83 -14.91
C LEU A 7 10.54 40.65 -14.52
N LYS A 8 11.26 41.18 -15.49
CA LYS A 8 12.38 42.12 -15.23
C LYS A 8 11.78 43.30 -14.48
N ALA A 9 12.31 43.59 -13.30
CA ALA A 9 11.93 44.76 -12.55
C ALA A 9 12.25 46.02 -13.36
N ASP A 10 11.27 46.92 -13.54
CA ASP A 10 11.46 48.19 -14.26
C ASP A 10 12.35 49.15 -13.47
N LYS A 11 12.38 49.04 -12.14
CA LYS A 11 13.25 49.81 -11.20
C LYS A 11 13.57 48.92 -9.99
N ASP A 12 14.80 49.05 -9.51
CA ASP A 12 15.31 48.40 -8.31
C ASP A 12 15.08 49.31 -7.09
N TYR A 13 14.24 48.83 -6.14
CA TYR A 13 13.88 49.53 -4.88
C TYR A 13 14.59 48.94 -3.66
N THR A 14 15.63 48.12 -3.85
CA THR A 14 16.30 47.39 -2.76
C THR A 14 16.84 48.34 -1.71
N LYS A 15 17.46 49.49 -2.13
CA LYS A 15 18.03 50.48 -1.23
C LYS A 15 16.97 51.22 -0.42
N GLU A 16 15.83 51.54 -1.03
CA GLU A 16 14.71 52.23 -0.35
C GLU A 16 14.03 51.28 0.64
N ALA A 17 13.90 50.00 0.29
CA ALA A 17 13.36 49.00 1.22
C ALA A 17 14.31 48.75 2.41
N ASP A 18 15.65 48.72 2.17
CA ASP A 18 16.64 48.55 3.23
C ASP A 18 16.67 49.75 4.23
N ALA A 19 16.33 50.93 3.80
CA ALA A 19 16.20 52.10 4.68
C ALA A 19 14.82 52.11 5.41
N ALA A 20 13.74 51.80 4.69
CA ALA A 20 12.37 51.95 5.22
C ALA A 20 12.01 50.88 6.23
N ILE A 21 12.54 49.64 6.13
CA ILE A 21 12.24 48.53 7.03
C ILE A 21 12.68 48.85 8.46
N PRO A 22 13.96 49.19 8.76
CA PRO A 22 14.39 49.50 10.12
C PRO A 22 13.77 50.79 10.67
N GLU A 23 13.45 51.78 9.85
CA GLU A 23 12.72 52.96 10.28
C GLU A 23 11.30 52.64 10.74
N ALA A 24 10.62 51.78 9.97
CA ALA A 24 9.27 51.31 10.34
C ALA A 24 9.28 50.43 11.61
N GLU A 25 10.29 49.61 11.81
CA GLU A 25 10.45 48.83 13.04
C GLU A 25 10.66 49.74 14.26
N GLN A 26 11.46 50.81 14.16
CA GLN A 26 11.62 51.80 15.24
C GLN A 26 10.32 52.53 15.57
N VAL A 27 9.56 52.93 14.54
CA VAL A 27 8.24 53.57 14.73
C VAL A 27 7.24 52.60 15.38
N ALA A 28 7.27 51.33 14.99
CA ALA A 28 6.43 50.33 15.62
C ALA A 28 6.78 50.09 17.10
N GLN A 29 8.08 50.08 17.45
CA GLN A 29 8.55 49.97 18.84
C GLN A 29 8.13 51.18 19.68
N SER A 30 7.95 52.36 19.09
CA SER A 30 7.42 53.55 19.79
C SER A 30 5.90 53.51 20.02
N GLY A 31 5.20 52.45 19.65
CA GLY A 31 3.76 52.25 19.82
C GLY A 31 2.88 52.75 18.68
N GLN A 32 3.47 53.29 17.62
CA GLN A 32 2.76 53.78 16.42
C GLN A 32 2.72 52.76 15.30
N THR A 33 2.22 51.55 15.58
CA THR A 33 2.21 50.41 14.66
C THR A 33 1.47 50.69 13.35
N GLN A 34 0.31 51.39 13.44
CA GLN A 34 -0.48 51.73 12.25
C GLN A 34 0.26 52.65 11.29
N GLN A 35 0.96 53.69 11.81
CA GLN A 35 1.75 54.57 10.96
C GLN A 35 2.95 53.88 10.30
N ALA A 36 3.59 52.95 10.99
CA ALA A 36 4.65 52.12 10.44
C ALA A 36 4.14 51.27 9.27
N ILE A 37 2.98 50.63 9.46
CA ILE A 37 2.33 49.80 8.43
C ILE A 37 1.95 50.66 7.22
N ASP A 38 1.34 51.83 7.41
CA ASP A 38 0.92 52.72 6.31
C ASP A 38 2.10 53.19 5.46
N LYS A 39 3.25 53.49 6.06
CA LYS A 39 4.50 53.82 5.35
C LYS A 39 4.99 52.65 4.49
N LEU A 40 5.02 51.45 5.06
CA LEU A 40 5.45 50.27 4.32
C LEU A 40 4.47 49.90 3.20
N LEU A 41 3.15 50.08 3.41
CA LEU A 41 2.13 49.85 2.40
C LEU A 41 2.24 50.82 1.20
N ALA A 42 2.66 52.07 1.44
CA ALA A 42 2.90 53.04 0.37
C ALA A 42 4.09 52.64 -0.51
N LEU A 43 5.17 52.17 0.10
CA LEU A 43 6.34 51.68 -0.62
C LEU A 43 6.03 50.32 -1.30
N GLU A 44 5.31 49.40 -0.67
CA GLU A 44 4.87 48.12 -1.26
C GLU A 44 4.06 48.35 -2.55
N LYS A 45 3.22 49.41 -2.58
CA LYS A 45 2.46 49.73 -3.79
C LYS A 45 3.37 50.12 -4.96
N GLN A 46 4.46 50.86 -4.71
CA GLN A 46 5.42 51.29 -5.74
C GLN A 46 6.24 50.06 -6.23
N THR A 47 6.78 49.24 -5.33
CA THR A 47 7.56 48.05 -5.67
C THR A 47 6.72 47.01 -6.40
N ARG A 48 5.46 46.85 -6.05
CA ARG A 48 4.51 45.94 -6.73
C ARG A 48 4.21 46.40 -8.16
N GLN A 49 4.01 47.73 -8.35
CA GLN A 49 3.76 48.29 -9.69
C GLN A 49 4.97 48.16 -10.61
N SER A 50 6.19 48.21 -10.06
CA SER A 50 7.44 48.00 -10.80
C SER A 50 7.84 46.55 -10.97
N SER A 51 7.00 45.59 -10.44
CA SER A 51 7.27 44.14 -10.48
C SER A 51 8.60 43.73 -9.81
N ASP A 52 9.05 44.50 -8.80
CA ASP A 52 10.23 44.17 -8.01
C ASP A 52 9.90 43.13 -6.94
N LEU A 53 10.12 41.86 -7.26
CA LEU A 53 9.79 40.72 -6.39
C LEU A 53 10.60 40.68 -5.08
N PRO A 54 11.95 40.87 -5.08
CA PRO A 54 12.73 40.85 -3.85
C PRO A 54 12.26 41.88 -2.83
N SER A 55 12.16 43.14 -3.25
CA SER A 55 11.76 44.24 -2.36
C SER A 55 10.32 44.10 -1.90
N THR A 56 9.38 43.75 -2.79
CA THR A 56 7.98 43.50 -2.40
C THR A 56 7.85 42.39 -1.39
N SER A 57 8.57 41.27 -1.57
CA SER A 57 8.53 40.15 -0.64
C SER A 57 9.06 40.52 0.75
N ARG A 58 10.15 41.28 0.82
CA ARG A 58 10.75 41.75 2.07
C ARG A 58 9.83 42.74 2.83
N LEU A 59 9.22 43.67 2.10
CA LEU A 59 8.26 44.64 2.68
C LEU A 59 7.04 43.93 3.25
N ILE A 60 6.46 42.94 2.53
CA ILE A 60 5.32 42.17 3.02
C ILE A 60 5.69 41.40 4.28
N VAL A 61 6.86 40.74 4.30
CA VAL A 61 7.35 40.03 5.47
C VAL A 61 7.57 40.97 6.64
N ALA A 62 8.13 42.18 6.41
CA ALA A 62 8.32 43.16 7.45
C ALA A 62 6.97 43.65 8.08
N ILE A 63 5.95 43.91 7.24
CA ILE A 63 4.62 44.29 7.72
C ILE A 63 4.04 43.21 8.64
N VAL A 64 4.09 41.96 8.21
CA VAL A 64 3.54 40.84 8.98
C VAL A 64 4.34 40.60 10.27
N THR A 65 5.66 40.78 10.26
CA THR A 65 6.52 40.66 11.43
C THR A 65 6.26 41.79 12.44
N ILE A 66 6.04 42.99 11.99
CA ILE A 66 5.68 44.14 12.85
C ILE A 66 4.35 43.86 13.54
N CYS A 67 3.33 43.38 12.83
CA CYS A 67 2.03 43.01 13.43
C CYS A 67 2.20 41.90 14.49
N LYS A 68 3.04 40.90 14.26
CA LYS A 68 3.34 39.85 15.25
C LYS A 68 3.99 40.46 16.49
N ASN A 69 5.02 41.27 16.29
CA ASN A 69 5.81 41.87 17.40
C ASN A 69 4.99 42.84 18.27
N SER A 70 3.98 43.50 17.69
CA SER A 70 3.03 44.32 18.44
C SER A 70 2.03 43.48 19.27
N GLY A 71 1.95 42.16 19.03
CA GLY A 71 1.01 41.27 19.73
C GLY A 71 -0.44 41.39 19.24
N ASP A 72 -0.70 42.17 18.20
CA ASP A 72 -2.06 42.36 17.65
C ASP A 72 -2.33 41.38 16.51
N TRP A 73 -2.87 40.21 16.86
CA TRP A 73 -3.23 39.17 15.91
C TRP A 73 -4.43 39.52 15.03
N SER A 74 -5.32 40.41 15.50
CA SER A 74 -6.45 40.87 14.69
C SER A 74 -5.96 41.74 13.53
N LEU A 75 -5.06 42.67 13.82
CA LEU A 75 -4.42 43.52 12.83
C LEU A 75 -3.59 42.69 11.83
N LEU A 76 -2.87 41.64 12.30
CA LEU A 76 -2.15 40.70 11.45
C LEU A 76 -3.10 40.04 10.45
N ASN A 77 -4.24 39.52 10.90
CA ASN A 77 -5.22 38.86 10.05
C ASN A 77 -5.82 39.83 9.01
N GLU A 78 -6.11 41.05 9.40
CA GLU A 78 -6.62 42.11 8.50
C GLU A 78 -5.58 42.44 7.42
N GLN A 79 -4.32 42.63 7.79
CA GLN A 79 -3.25 42.95 6.85
C GLN A 79 -2.98 41.81 5.88
N VAL A 80 -3.00 40.57 6.33
CA VAL A 80 -2.86 39.38 5.49
C VAL A 80 -3.97 39.29 4.44
N LEU A 81 -5.23 39.51 4.84
CA LEU A 81 -6.37 39.59 3.93
C LEU A 81 -6.24 40.74 2.93
N LEU A 82 -5.87 41.94 3.39
CA LEU A 82 -5.71 43.12 2.56
C LEU A 82 -4.61 42.91 1.51
N LEU A 83 -3.43 42.43 1.93
CA LEU A 83 -2.30 42.19 1.04
C LEU A 83 -2.60 41.13 -0.01
N SER A 84 -3.34 40.07 0.35
CA SER A 84 -3.71 38.97 -0.57
C SER A 84 -4.74 39.38 -1.63
N LYS A 85 -5.57 40.41 -1.36
CA LYS A 85 -6.64 40.89 -2.25
C LYS A 85 -6.19 42.03 -3.17
N LYS A 86 -4.99 42.61 -2.94
CA LYS A 86 -4.49 43.70 -3.80
C LYS A 86 -4.29 43.25 -5.25
N HIS A 87 -4.79 44.03 -6.18
CA HIS A 87 -4.63 43.77 -7.62
C HIS A 87 -3.16 43.85 -8.04
N GLY A 88 -2.71 42.91 -8.86
CA GLY A 88 -1.34 42.86 -9.37
C GLY A 88 -0.32 42.36 -8.34
N GLN A 89 -0.75 41.67 -7.27
CA GLN A 89 0.18 41.11 -6.28
C GLN A 89 0.97 39.95 -6.84
N LEU A 90 2.27 39.93 -6.52
CA LEU A 90 3.20 38.91 -7.00
C LEU A 90 2.96 37.58 -6.31
N LYS A 91 2.76 36.48 -7.08
CA LYS A 91 2.45 35.14 -6.56
C LYS A 91 3.47 34.67 -5.53
N GLN A 92 4.76 34.82 -5.81
CA GLN A 92 5.84 34.39 -4.91
C GLN A 92 5.88 35.21 -3.61
N ALA A 93 5.49 36.49 -3.63
CA ALA A 93 5.41 37.32 -2.45
C ALA A 93 4.27 36.86 -1.51
N ILE A 94 3.12 36.45 -2.07
CA ILE A 94 2.04 35.85 -1.30
C ILE A 94 2.49 34.51 -0.68
N THR A 95 3.18 33.65 -1.45
CA THR A 95 3.69 32.38 -0.92
C THR A 95 4.61 32.59 0.27
N LYS A 96 5.58 33.51 0.15
CA LYS A 96 6.48 33.86 1.27
C LYS A 96 5.72 34.41 2.47
N MET A 97 4.74 35.30 2.24
CA MET A 97 3.87 35.80 3.32
C MET A 97 3.16 34.69 4.08
N VAL A 98 2.54 33.78 3.36
CA VAL A 98 1.82 32.63 3.97
C VAL A 98 2.79 31.75 4.76
N GLN A 99 3.97 31.44 4.20
CA GLN A 99 4.98 30.65 4.91
C GLN A 99 5.46 31.31 6.20
N VAL A 100 5.67 32.61 6.20
CA VAL A 100 6.09 33.37 7.40
C VAL A 100 4.96 33.41 8.43
N VAL A 101 3.71 33.64 8.02
CA VAL A 101 2.58 33.62 8.95
C VAL A 101 2.38 32.21 9.55
N MET A 102 2.59 31.17 8.76
CA MET A 102 2.56 29.80 9.28
C MET A 102 3.62 29.56 10.35
N SER A 103 4.81 30.12 10.20
CA SER A 103 5.88 30.01 11.21
C SER A 103 5.55 30.71 12.53
N PHE A 104 4.58 31.64 12.54
CA PHE A 104 4.12 32.32 13.75
C PHE A 104 3.03 31.56 14.51
N LEU A 105 2.36 30.59 13.92
CA LEU A 105 1.28 29.82 14.56
C LEU A 105 1.66 29.15 15.90
N PRO A 106 2.89 28.63 16.09
CA PRO A 106 3.30 28.11 17.40
C PRO A 106 3.35 29.17 18.51
N ASP A 107 3.61 30.44 18.15
CA ASP A 107 3.77 31.57 19.09
C ASP A 107 2.43 32.23 19.45
N ALA A 108 1.31 31.74 18.93
CA ALA A 108 -0.01 32.30 19.20
C ALA A 108 -0.39 32.15 20.69
N PRO A 109 -0.86 33.27 21.37
CA PRO A 109 -1.09 33.25 22.80
C PRO A 109 -2.29 32.38 23.22
N THR A 110 -3.32 32.29 22.38
CA THR A 110 -4.52 31.48 22.67
C THR A 110 -4.89 30.58 21.50
N THR A 111 -5.59 29.47 21.78
CA THR A 111 -6.11 28.60 20.74
C THR A 111 -7.13 29.27 19.83
N GLU A 112 -7.88 30.25 20.34
CA GLU A 112 -8.84 31.01 19.54
C GLU A 112 -8.15 31.90 18.51
N THR A 113 -7.10 32.63 18.91
CA THR A 113 -6.31 33.45 17.98
C THR A 113 -5.64 32.60 16.94
N LYS A 114 -5.11 31.42 17.33
CA LYS A 114 -4.54 30.44 16.40
C LYS A 114 -5.57 29.97 15.37
N LEU A 115 -6.78 29.60 15.78
CA LEU A 115 -7.86 29.18 14.89
C LEU A 115 -8.28 30.31 13.94
N SER A 116 -8.46 31.56 14.44
CA SER A 116 -8.78 32.71 13.60
C SER A 116 -7.73 32.98 12.53
N THR A 117 -6.45 32.88 12.89
CA THR A 117 -5.34 33.04 11.92
C THR A 117 -5.33 31.92 10.89
N ILE A 118 -5.58 30.67 11.29
CA ILE A 118 -5.69 29.51 10.38
C ILE A 118 -6.85 29.69 9.40
N GLU A 119 -8.02 30.16 9.86
CA GLU A 119 -9.17 30.41 8.99
C GLU A 119 -8.88 31.56 8.00
N THR A 120 -8.17 32.58 8.43
CA THR A 120 -7.69 33.65 7.56
C THR A 120 -6.76 33.13 6.49
N LEU A 121 -5.78 32.28 6.86
CA LEU A 121 -4.86 31.63 5.91
C LEU A 121 -5.60 30.72 4.92
N ARG A 122 -6.59 29.96 5.38
CA ARG A 122 -7.42 29.10 4.50
C ARG A 122 -8.19 29.95 3.48
N THR A 123 -8.78 31.06 3.91
CA THR A 123 -9.48 32.00 3.02
C THR A 123 -8.54 32.63 2.00
N VAL A 124 -7.32 32.99 2.41
CA VAL A 124 -6.31 33.59 1.52
C VAL A 124 -5.77 32.63 0.50
N THR A 125 -5.64 31.35 0.85
CA THR A 125 -5.10 30.30 -0.02
C THR A 125 -6.14 29.62 -0.89
N GLU A 126 -7.43 29.88 -0.67
CA GLU A 126 -8.52 29.27 -1.43
C GLU A 126 -8.46 29.58 -2.92
N GLY A 127 -8.55 28.53 -3.76
CA GLY A 127 -8.54 28.66 -5.21
C GLY A 127 -7.22 29.08 -5.85
N LYS A 128 -6.13 29.20 -5.08
CA LYS A 128 -4.82 29.63 -5.58
C LYS A 128 -3.86 28.43 -5.71
N ILE A 129 -3.58 28.01 -6.94
CA ILE A 129 -2.73 26.84 -7.26
C ILE A 129 -1.30 27.00 -6.72
N PHE A 130 -0.75 28.20 -6.70
CA PHE A 130 0.63 28.46 -6.29
C PHE A 130 0.90 28.39 -4.78
N VAL A 131 -0.16 28.22 -3.93
CA VAL A 131 -0.09 28.04 -2.47
C VAL A 131 -0.84 26.80 -1.99
N GLU A 132 -1.01 25.80 -2.88
CA GLU A 132 -1.69 24.55 -2.55
C GLU A 132 -1.01 23.77 -1.43
N VAL A 133 0.33 23.76 -1.42
CA VAL A 133 1.14 23.07 -0.41
C VAL A 133 0.95 23.72 0.96
N GLU A 134 1.01 25.03 1.01
CA GLU A 134 0.80 25.81 2.23
C GLU A 134 -0.63 25.61 2.75
N ARG A 135 -1.62 25.60 1.85
CA ARG A 135 -3.01 25.29 2.23
C ARG A 135 -3.12 23.91 2.87
N ALA A 136 -2.48 22.89 2.29
CA ALA A 136 -2.50 21.54 2.85
C ALA A 136 -1.87 21.51 4.26
N ARG A 137 -0.73 22.16 4.44
CA ARG A 137 -0.05 22.23 5.75
C ARG A 137 -0.89 22.96 6.80
N VAL A 138 -1.51 24.08 6.45
CA VAL A 138 -2.41 24.83 7.35
C VAL A 138 -3.62 23.98 7.72
N THR A 139 -4.22 23.29 6.76
CA THR A 139 -5.38 22.41 6.99
C THR A 139 -5.01 21.21 7.87
N ARG A 140 -3.81 20.66 7.73
CA ARG A 140 -3.28 19.62 8.63
C ARG A 140 -3.21 20.11 10.07
N ILE A 141 -2.64 21.29 10.30
CA ILE A 141 -2.57 21.90 11.64
C ILE A 141 -3.98 22.08 12.22
N LEU A 142 -4.95 22.52 11.41
CA LEU A 142 -6.33 22.67 11.87
C LEU A 142 -6.95 21.33 12.26
N SER A 143 -6.75 20.30 11.45
CA SER A 143 -7.24 18.96 11.73
C SER A 143 -6.64 18.40 13.03
N ASP A 144 -5.34 18.60 13.27
CA ASP A 144 -4.67 18.19 14.51
C ASP A 144 -5.25 18.89 15.74
N ILE A 145 -5.53 20.19 15.66
CA ILE A 145 -6.17 20.95 16.75
C ILE A 145 -7.56 20.40 17.03
N LYS A 146 -8.38 20.13 15.99
CA LYS A 146 -9.72 19.56 16.14
C LYS A 146 -9.69 18.15 16.74
N ARG A 147 -8.73 17.33 16.31
CA ARG A 147 -8.50 16.00 16.88
C ARG A 147 -8.15 16.07 18.37
N GLN A 148 -7.28 17.01 18.78
CA GLN A 148 -6.95 17.23 20.19
C GLN A 148 -8.15 17.72 21.02
N GLN A 149 -9.09 18.44 20.41
CA GLN A 149 -10.36 18.83 21.02
C GLN A 149 -11.36 17.68 21.14
N GLY A 150 -11.07 16.53 20.55
CA GLY A 150 -11.93 15.33 20.56
C GLY A 150 -12.98 15.30 19.44
N ASP A 151 -12.99 16.28 18.54
CA ASP A 151 -13.91 16.31 17.39
C ASP A 151 -13.27 15.62 16.17
N ILE A 152 -13.26 14.29 16.22
CA ILE A 152 -12.67 13.45 15.15
C ILE A 152 -13.46 13.60 13.84
N ALA A 153 -14.78 13.79 13.91
CA ALA A 153 -15.61 13.92 12.72
C ALA A 153 -15.24 15.16 11.92
N ALA A 154 -15.20 16.34 12.57
CA ALA A 154 -14.81 17.59 11.94
C ALA A 154 -13.35 17.54 11.44
N ALA A 155 -12.42 16.96 12.22
CA ALA A 155 -11.03 16.80 11.81
C ALA A 155 -10.91 15.99 10.52
N THR A 156 -11.65 14.87 10.41
CA THR A 156 -11.67 14.01 9.22
C THR A 156 -12.24 14.75 8.02
N ASP A 157 -13.39 15.41 8.17
CA ASP A 157 -14.06 16.09 7.07
C ASP A 157 -13.20 17.24 6.51
N ILE A 158 -12.55 18.01 7.38
CA ILE A 158 -11.63 19.09 7.00
C ILE A 158 -10.41 18.54 6.23
N LEU A 159 -9.82 17.44 6.69
CA LEU A 159 -8.62 16.88 6.04
C LEU A 159 -8.95 16.16 4.73
N CYS A 160 -10.09 15.50 4.64
CA CYS A 160 -10.54 14.78 3.45
C CYS A 160 -11.08 15.70 2.34
N GLU A 161 -11.37 16.99 2.63
CA GLU A 161 -11.72 18.00 1.63
C GLU A 161 -10.60 18.19 0.60
N LEU A 162 -9.34 17.98 1.01
CA LEU A 162 -8.17 18.20 0.17
C LEU A 162 -7.80 16.96 -0.65
N GLN A 163 -7.66 17.16 -1.96
CA GLN A 163 -7.17 16.14 -2.89
C GLN A 163 -5.67 16.33 -3.15
N VAL A 164 -4.85 15.94 -2.18
CA VAL A 164 -3.40 16.16 -2.19
C VAL A 164 -2.70 15.47 -3.36
N GLU A 165 -3.28 14.40 -3.90
CA GLU A 165 -2.77 13.68 -5.06
C GLU A 165 -2.58 14.56 -6.31
N THR A 166 -3.42 15.61 -6.45
CA THR A 166 -3.39 16.51 -7.60
C THR A 166 -2.32 17.61 -7.50
N PHE A 167 -1.76 17.84 -6.32
CA PHE A 167 -0.80 18.91 -6.06
C PHE A 167 0.55 18.62 -6.73
N GLY A 168 0.89 19.36 -7.76
CA GLY A 168 2.12 19.16 -8.54
C GLY A 168 3.40 19.47 -7.77
N SER A 169 3.38 20.51 -6.94
CA SER A 169 4.53 21.09 -6.23
C SER A 169 4.88 20.38 -4.91
N MET A 170 3.99 19.50 -4.39
CA MET A 170 4.23 18.77 -3.14
C MET A 170 5.11 17.55 -3.36
N SER A 171 6.02 17.28 -2.42
CA SER A 171 6.89 16.11 -2.47
C SER A 171 6.11 14.80 -2.38
N ARG A 172 6.65 13.70 -2.95
CA ARG A 172 5.97 12.40 -2.90
C ARG A 172 5.86 11.86 -1.48
N ARG A 173 6.87 12.10 -0.66
CA ARG A 173 6.87 11.71 0.75
C ARG A 173 5.75 12.41 1.50
N GLU A 174 5.70 13.75 1.41
CA GLU A 174 4.69 14.57 2.08
C GLU A 174 3.26 14.21 1.62
N LYS A 175 3.06 13.95 0.31
CA LYS A 175 1.77 13.44 -0.21
C LYS A 175 1.37 12.12 0.43
N THR A 176 2.31 11.19 0.52
CA THR A 176 2.06 9.86 1.08
C THR A 176 1.73 9.98 2.57
N GLU A 177 2.49 10.76 3.32
CA GLU A 177 2.23 11.03 4.74
C GLU A 177 0.84 11.64 4.94
N PHE A 178 0.47 12.60 4.12
CA PHE A 178 -0.83 13.27 4.20
C PHE A 178 -1.99 12.30 3.95
N ILE A 179 -1.88 11.47 2.89
CA ILE A 179 -2.91 10.46 2.60
C ILE A 179 -2.99 9.41 3.72
N LEU A 180 -1.86 9.00 4.30
CA LEU A 180 -1.84 8.07 5.44
C LEU A 180 -2.52 8.67 6.66
N GLU A 181 -2.40 9.96 6.90
CA GLU A 181 -3.13 10.65 7.96
C GLU A 181 -4.64 10.72 7.69
N GLN A 182 -5.03 11.00 6.44
CA GLN A 182 -6.44 10.94 6.05
C GLN A 182 -7.03 9.55 6.30
N VAL A 183 -6.30 8.49 5.93
CA VAL A 183 -6.73 7.10 6.16
C VAL A 183 -6.83 6.80 7.66
N ALA A 184 -5.85 7.25 8.47
CA ALA A 184 -5.87 7.05 9.92
C ALA A 184 -7.10 7.69 10.57
N LEU A 185 -7.41 8.94 10.21
CA LEU A 185 -8.59 9.66 10.73
C LEU A 185 -9.90 9.01 10.27
N CYS A 186 -9.98 8.51 9.03
CA CYS A 186 -11.16 7.77 8.57
C CYS A 186 -11.36 6.47 9.36
N ILE A 187 -10.28 5.76 9.70
CA ILE A 187 -10.34 4.55 10.54
C ILE A 187 -10.81 4.92 11.96
N GLU A 188 -10.29 6.00 12.55
CA GLU A 188 -10.70 6.48 13.88
C GLU A 188 -12.18 6.92 13.90
N LYS A 189 -12.66 7.55 12.83
CA LYS A 189 -14.08 7.92 12.65
C LYS A 189 -14.97 6.70 12.44
N GLY A 190 -14.42 5.58 11.95
CA GLY A 190 -15.17 4.38 11.56
C GLY A 190 -15.70 4.41 10.12
N ASP A 191 -15.21 5.30 9.28
CA ASP A 191 -15.55 5.37 7.85
C ASP A 191 -14.60 4.48 7.02
N TRP A 192 -14.88 3.17 7.08
CA TRP A 192 -14.05 2.15 6.44
C TRP A 192 -14.06 2.23 4.91
N MET A 193 -15.19 2.66 4.34
CA MET A 193 -15.32 2.78 2.88
C MET A 193 -14.40 3.88 2.34
N GLN A 194 -14.45 5.06 2.95
CA GLN A 194 -13.61 6.19 2.55
C GLN A 194 -12.12 5.88 2.78
N ALA A 195 -11.77 5.27 3.91
CA ALA A 195 -10.42 4.81 4.20
C ALA A 195 -9.89 3.85 3.12
N GLY A 196 -10.71 2.91 2.65
CA GLY A 196 -10.34 1.99 1.58
C GLY A 196 -10.12 2.67 0.22
N ILE A 197 -10.91 3.71 -0.10
CA ILE A 197 -10.73 4.51 -1.32
C ILE A 197 -9.43 5.31 -1.26
N LEU A 198 -9.17 5.99 -0.14
CA LEU A 198 -7.95 6.79 0.05
C LEU A 198 -6.70 5.91 0.04
N GLY A 199 -6.72 4.75 0.68
CA GLY A 199 -5.60 3.82 0.69
C GLY A 199 -5.17 3.36 -0.71
N ARG A 200 -6.11 3.21 -1.65
CA ARG A 200 -5.82 2.83 -3.05
C ARG A 200 -5.14 3.94 -3.86
N LYS A 201 -5.19 5.20 -3.42
CA LYS A 201 -4.53 6.33 -4.09
C LYS A 201 -3.01 6.30 -3.91
N ILE A 202 -2.51 5.56 -2.91
CA ILE A 202 -1.08 5.42 -2.65
C ILE A 202 -0.47 4.40 -3.61
N SER A 203 0.58 4.79 -4.31
CA SER A 203 1.30 3.90 -5.23
C SER A 203 2.31 3.03 -4.48
N THR A 204 2.05 1.74 -4.39
CA THR A 204 2.96 0.76 -3.75
C THR A 204 4.33 0.65 -4.43
N ARG A 205 4.43 1.07 -5.70
CA ARG A 205 5.72 1.12 -6.42
C ARG A 205 6.72 2.09 -5.79
N TYR A 206 6.23 3.07 -5.05
CA TYR A 206 7.09 4.02 -4.34
C TYR A 206 7.86 3.34 -3.21
N PHE A 207 7.25 2.41 -2.50
CA PHE A 207 7.86 1.65 -1.40
C PHE A 207 8.85 0.56 -1.85
N ASN A 208 8.68 0.05 -3.07
CA ASN A 208 9.50 -1.05 -3.61
C ASN A 208 10.75 -0.57 -4.38
N ARG A 209 11.03 0.73 -4.38
CA ARG A 209 12.27 1.26 -4.91
C ARG A 209 13.42 0.89 -3.98
N LYS A 210 14.14 -0.17 -4.33
CA LYS A 210 15.44 -0.44 -3.70
C LYS A 210 16.35 0.74 -4.00
N PRO A 211 17.06 1.28 -3.01
CA PRO A 211 18.08 2.31 -3.26
C PRO A 211 19.10 1.72 -4.23
N LYS A 212 19.11 2.23 -5.46
CA LYS A 212 20.03 1.78 -6.51
C LYS A 212 21.45 2.32 -6.34
N ARG A 213 21.79 2.86 -5.17
CA ARG A 213 23.04 3.56 -4.96
C ARG A 213 23.82 2.99 -3.79
N THR A 214 25.12 2.88 -4.00
CA THR A 214 26.07 2.53 -2.95
C THR A 214 26.16 3.65 -1.92
N PRO A 215 26.46 3.35 -0.65
CA PRO A 215 26.64 4.37 0.40
C PRO A 215 27.61 5.48 0.02
N GLU A 216 28.64 5.16 -0.76
CA GLU A 216 29.64 6.12 -1.26
C GLU A 216 29.08 7.14 -2.26
N GLU A 217 28.11 6.77 -3.09
CA GLU A 217 27.44 7.68 -4.02
C GLU A 217 26.48 8.62 -3.32
N ILE A 218 25.87 8.18 -2.23
CA ILE A 218 25.01 9.00 -1.36
C ILE A 218 25.85 10.07 -0.65
N GLU A 219 27.04 9.70 -0.16
CA GLU A 219 27.95 10.61 0.54
C GLU A 219 28.58 11.64 -0.40
N LYS A 220 28.94 11.26 -1.63
CA LYS A 220 29.43 12.18 -2.67
C LYS A 220 28.35 13.22 -3.03
N ARG A 221 27.11 12.82 -3.22
CA ARG A 221 26.02 13.77 -3.50
C ARG A 221 25.65 14.66 -2.32
N LYS A 222 25.77 14.18 -1.08
CA LYS A 222 25.64 15.05 0.10
C LYS A 222 26.69 16.17 0.08
N LYS A 223 27.94 15.84 -0.18
CA LYS A 223 29.04 16.81 -0.30
C LYS A 223 28.84 17.79 -1.49
N GLU A 224 28.41 17.29 -2.63
CA GLU A 224 28.10 18.14 -3.80
C GLU A 224 26.90 19.07 -3.54
N ARG A 225 25.90 18.63 -2.76
CA ARG A 225 24.76 19.47 -2.34
C ARG A 225 25.18 20.56 -1.35
N GLU A 226 25.99 20.21 -0.35
CA GLU A 226 26.52 21.17 0.62
C GLU A 226 27.40 22.22 -0.08
N GLU A 227 28.18 21.83 -1.11
CA GLU A 227 28.97 22.75 -1.89
C GLU A 227 28.10 23.63 -2.80
N LYS A 228 27.05 23.11 -3.43
CA LYS A 228 26.07 23.89 -4.19
C LYS A 228 25.29 24.85 -3.30
N ALA A 229 24.77 24.37 -2.15
CA ALA A 229 24.06 25.20 -1.20
C ALA A 229 24.94 26.36 -0.66
N ARG A 230 26.27 26.18 -0.54
CA ARG A 230 27.19 27.24 -0.19
C ARG A 230 27.44 28.22 -1.35
N LYS A 231 27.33 27.76 -2.60
CA LYS A 231 27.51 28.63 -3.78
C LYS A 231 26.25 29.40 -4.18
N ASP A 232 25.07 28.82 -3.88
CA ASP A 232 23.75 29.37 -4.23
C ASP A 232 23.11 30.19 -3.10
N ALA A 233 23.82 30.41 -1.98
CA ALA A 233 23.33 31.27 -0.87
C ALA A 233 23.14 32.74 -1.29
N ASP A 234 23.72 33.16 -2.42
CA ASP A 234 23.61 34.52 -2.97
C ASP A 234 22.54 34.66 -4.08
N THR A 235 21.98 33.55 -4.57
CA THR A 235 20.93 33.58 -5.61
C THR A 235 19.77 32.63 -5.25
N ALA A 236 19.18 32.84 -4.08
CA ALA A 236 18.01 32.05 -3.62
C ALA A 236 16.74 32.50 -4.36
N VAL A 237 16.57 32.07 -5.60
CA VAL A 237 15.26 31.98 -6.24
C VAL A 237 15.04 30.56 -6.72
N GLY A 238 14.27 29.85 -5.93
CA GLY A 238 13.36 28.76 -6.24
C GLY A 238 13.61 27.92 -7.49
N GLU A 239 14.48 26.92 -7.40
CA GLU A 239 14.36 25.67 -8.14
C GLU A 239 14.91 24.53 -7.28
N ASP A 240 14.14 24.11 -6.30
CA ASP A 240 14.35 22.84 -5.60
C ASP A 240 13.08 22.04 -5.63
N VAL A 241 12.67 21.72 -6.82
CA VAL A 241 11.61 20.78 -7.04
C VAL A 241 12.23 19.42 -7.27
N ASN A 242 12.09 18.52 -6.29
CA ASN A 242 12.07 17.06 -6.47
C ASN A 242 13.38 16.29 -6.65
N LEU A 243 14.45 16.68 -6.02
CA LEU A 243 15.55 15.76 -5.71
C LEU A 243 15.65 15.60 -4.18
N GLU A 244 14.56 15.09 -3.60
CA GLU A 244 14.63 14.62 -2.22
C GLU A 244 15.73 13.56 -2.12
N PRO A 245 16.53 13.56 -1.03
CA PRO A 245 17.33 12.41 -0.71
C PRO A 245 16.37 11.21 -0.74
N GLU A 246 16.84 10.06 -1.21
CA GLU A 246 16.11 8.79 -1.05
C GLU A 246 16.01 8.54 0.45
N ASP A 247 15.11 9.26 1.11
CA ASP A 247 14.80 9.11 2.50
C ASP A 247 14.26 7.70 2.67
N ASP A 248 14.68 7.07 3.72
CA ASP A 248 14.17 5.78 4.11
C ASP A 248 12.63 5.84 4.19
N VAL A 249 11.98 5.21 3.23
CA VAL A 249 10.51 5.13 3.14
C VAL A 249 9.95 3.94 3.91
N THR A 250 10.79 3.27 4.70
CA THR A 250 10.46 2.07 5.47
C THR A 250 9.34 2.34 6.46
N ASP A 251 9.41 3.47 7.17
CA ASP A 251 8.38 3.88 8.12
C ASP A 251 7.02 4.10 7.45
N LEU A 252 7.02 4.77 6.30
CA LEU A 252 5.78 5.00 5.54
C LEU A 252 5.21 3.69 5.00
N LYS A 253 6.07 2.78 4.55
CA LYS A 253 5.68 1.44 4.10
C LYS A 253 5.02 0.66 5.23
N LEU A 254 5.62 0.61 6.41
CA LEU A 254 5.09 -0.11 7.56
C LEU A 254 3.74 0.48 7.99
N ARG A 255 3.64 1.81 8.13
CA ARG A 255 2.40 2.50 8.48
C ARG A 255 1.29 2.26 7.46
N TYR A 256 1.62 2.27 6.16
CA TYR A 256 0.67 1.97 5.10
C TYR A 256 0.11 0.55 5.22
N TYR A 257 1.00 -0.47 5.34
CA TYR A 257 0.54 -1.85 5.43
C TYR A 257 -0.21 -2.13 6.74
N GLU A 258 0.15 -1.49 7.85
CA GLU A 258 -0.60 -1.58 9.11
C GLU A 258 -2.05 -1.12 8.94
N GLN A 259 -2.26 0.03 8.28
CA GLN A 259 -3.59 0.54 7.98
C GLN A 259 -4.36 -0.39 7.01
N GLN A 260 -3.70 -0.90 5.97
CA GLN A 260 -4.31 -1.85 5.02
C GLN A 260 -4.68 -3.17 5.71
N ILE A 261 -3.87 -3.66 6.62
CA ILE A 261 -4.16 -4.84 7.44
C ILE A 261 -5.38 -4.59 8.33
N THR A 262 -5.48 -3.43 8.95
CA THR A 262 -6.63 -3.06 9.78
C THR A 262 -7.92 -3.03 8.96
N LEU A 263 -7.88 -2.45 7.75
CA LEU A 263 -9.00 -2.45 6.81
C LEU A 263 -9.37 -3.88 6.37
N ALA A 264 -8.38 -4.69 6.00
CA ALA A 264 -8.61 -6.07 5.58
C ALA A 264 -9.19 -6.94 6.70
N LYS A 265 -8.74 -6.75 7.96
CA LYS A 265 -9.30 -7.41 9.14
C LYS A 265 -10.75 -6.99 9.42
N HIS A 266 -11.06 -5.72 9.21
CA HIS A 266 -12.43 -5.24 9.37
C HIS A 266 -13.37 -5.84 8.33
N ASP A 267 -12.95 -5.93 7.07
CA ASP A 267 -13.73 -6.46 5.96
C ASP A 267 -13.72 -8.00 5.86
N ASP A 268 -13.04 -8.70 6.77
CA ASP A 268 -12.82 -10.16 6.78
C ASP A 268 -12.19 -10.69 5.47
N LYS A 269 -11.36 -9.85 4.82
CA LYS A 269 -10.57 -10.21 3.63
C LYS A 269 -9.24 -10.84 4.02
N TYR A 270 -9.29 -12.08 4.47
CA TYR A 270 -8.12 -12.78 5.02
C TYR A 270 -6.97 -12.94 4.01
N LEU A 271 -7.28 -13.15 2.72
CA LEU A 271 -6.27 -13.28 1.69
C LEU A 271 -5.48 -11.99 1.48
N ASP A 272 -6.16 -10.84 1.45
CA ASP A 272 -5.52 -9.53 1.31
C ASP A 272 -4.68 -9.20 2.55
N ALA A 273 -5.19 -9.52 3.75
CA ALA A 273 -4.42 -9.39 4.99
C ALA A 273 -3.12 -10.21 4.94
N CYS A 274 -3.17 -11.45 4.47
CA CYS A 274 -1.99 -12.29 4.27
C CYS A 274 -0.98 -11.64 3.31
N LYS A 275 -1.44 -11.11 2.16
CA LYS A 275 -0.59 -10.41 1.19
C LYS A 275 0.10 -9.19 1.79
N HIS A 276 -0.63 -8.40 2.59
CA HIS A 276 -0.08 -7.23 3.25
C HIS A 276 0.96 -7.60 4.32
N TYR A 277 0.69 -8.61 5.15
CA TYR A 277 1.69 -9.11 6.11
C TYR A 277 2.94 -9.64 5.42
N ARG A 278 2.81 -10.28 4.25
CA ARG A 278 3.97 -10.72 3.48
C ARG A 278 4.83 -9.55 3.00
N GLN A 279 4.21 -8.44 2.57
CA GLN A 279 4.96 -7.24 2.20
C GLN A 279 5.65 -6.57 3.41
N VAL A 280 5.09 -6.73 4.61
CA VAL A 280 5.75 -6.31 5.86
C VAL A 280 6.96 -7.20 6.15
N LEU A 281 6.86 -8.52 5.95
CA LEU A 281 7.97 -9.48 6.09
C LEU A 281 9.16 -9.16 5.18
N ASP A 282 8.90 -8.73 3.95
CA ASP A 282 9.92 -8.38 2.95
C ASP A 282 10.56 -7.00 3.24
N THR A 283 10.46 -6.48 4.46
CA THR A 283 11.05 -5.20 4.89
C THR A 283 12.24 -5.47 5.79
N GLU A 284 13.41 -4.93 5.45
CA GLU A 284 14.69 -5.16 6.14
C GLU A 284 14.60 -4.92 7.66
N ALA A 285 13.91 -3.87 8.08
CA ALA A 285 13.73 -3.54 9.50
C ALA A 285 12.99 -4.63 10.30
N VAL A 286 12.11 -5.41 9.64
CA VAL A 286 11.39 -6.53 10.28
C VAL A 286 12.22 -7.80 10.24
N GLU A 287 13.04 -8.00 9.21
CA GLU A 287 13.93 -9.17 9.10
C GLU A 287 15.06 -9.14 10.17
N GLU A 288 15.52 -7.96 10.55
CA GLU A 288 16.55 -7.79 11.59
C GLU A 288 16.03 -8.13 12.99
N ASN A 289 14.74 -8.01 13.25
CA ASN A 289 14.13 -8.25 14.56
C ASN A 289 13.48 -9.65 14.63
N PRO A 290 14.10 -10.65 15.30
CA PRO A 290 13.61 -12.03 15.29
C PRO A 290 12.21 -12.20 15.91
N GLU A 291 11.84 -11.37 16.89
CA GLU A 291 10.51 -11.42 17.51
C GLU A 291 9.42 -10.90 16.55
N GLN A 292 9.68 -9.76 15.89
CA GLN A 292 8.75 -9.19 14.92
C GLN A 292 8.62 -10.08 13.68
N LEU A 293 9.75 -10.67 13.24
CA LEU A 293 9.78 -11.64 12.15
C LEU A 293 8.87 -12.84 12.48
N ARG A 294 9.04 -13.44 13.67
CA ARG A 294 8.24 -14.58 14.12
C ARG A 294 6.75 -14.21 14.19
N ALA A 295 6.39 -13.11 14.83
CA ALA A 295 5.01 -12.65 14.92
C ALA A 295 4.38 -12.40 13.55
N SER A 296 5.13 -11.82 12.62
CA SER A 296 4.67 -11.55 11.25
C SER A 296 4.50 -12.85 10.45
N LEU A 297 5.43 -13.81 10.58
CA LEU A 297 5.31 -15.15 9.96
C LEU A 297 4.08 -15.91 10.47
N GLN A 298 3.85 -15.92 11.77
CA GLN A 298 2.66 -16.51 12.37
C GLN A 298 1.38 -15.92 11.78
N ARG A 299 1.31 -14.59 11.71
CA ARG A 299 0.14 -13.89 11.14
C ARG A 299 -0.08 -14.24 9.66
N VAL A 300 0.98 -14.32 8.86
CA VAL A 300 0.89 -14.76 7.45
C VAL A 300 0.27 -16.15 7.36
N ILE A 301 0.75 -17.09 8.18
CA ILE A 301 0.25 -18.48 8.17
C ILE A 301 -1.21 -18.54 8.59
N TYR A 302 -1.59 -17.87 9.67
CA TYR A 302 -2.98 -17.93 10.14
C TYR A 302 -3.95 -17.28 9.16
N PHE A 303 -3.61 -16.15 8.55
CA PHE A 303 -4.49 -15.51 7.58
C PHE A 303 -4.61 -16.29 6.27
N ILE A 304 -3.57 -16.98 5.81
CA ILE A 304 -3.70 -17.85 4.63
C ILE A 304 -4.57 -19.07 4.90
N LEU A 305 -4.54 -19.62 6.13
CA LEU A 305 -5.39 -20.74 6.53
C LEU A 305 -6.86 -20.33 6.71
N LEU A 306 -7.14 -19.11 7.17
CA LEU A 306 -8.49 -18.56 7.28
C LEU A 306 -9.09 -18.20 5.93
N ALA A 307 -8.27 -17.89 4.94
CA ALA A 307 -8.73 -17.49 3.62
C ALA A 307 -9.56 -18.59 2.93
N PRO A 308 -10.65 -18.23 2.24
CA PRO A 308 -11.42 -19.18 1.46
C PRO A 308 -10.55 -19.80 0.37
N TYR A 309 -10.85 -21.06 0.04
CA TYR A 309 -10.09 -21.75 -1.01
C TYR A 309 -10.34 -21.10 -2.37
N ASP A 310 -9.26 -20.63 -2.96
CA ASP A 310 -9.19 -20.13 -4.33
C ASP A 310 -7.85 -20.57 -4.94
N ASN A 311 -7.73 -20.51 -6.28
CA ASN A 311 -6.47 -20.84 -6.96
C ASN A 311 -5.31 -19.96 -6.46
N GLU A 312 -5.57 -18.67 -6.23
CA GLU A 312 -4.59 -17.75 -5.70
C GLU A 312 -4.18 -18.10 -4.26
N GLN A 313 -5.14 -18.44 -3.42
CA GLN A 313 -4.90 -18.89 -2.04
C GLN A 313 -4.04 -20.15 -2.02
N ASN A 314 -4.35 -21.13 -2.88
CA ASN A 314 -3.62 -22.39 -2.96
C ASN A 314 -2.17 -22.20 -3.43
N ASP A 315 -1.96 -21.36 -4.45
CA ASP A 315 -0.61 -21.02 -4.93
C ASP A 315 0.22 -20.32 -3.84
N LEU A 316 -0.37 -19.35 -3.15
CA LEU A 316 0.28 -18.67 -2.02
C LEU A 316 0.58 -19.63 -0.85
N LEU A 317 -0.34 -20.55 -0.55
CA LEU A 317 -0.15 -21.56 0.50
C LEU A 317 1.08 -22.43 0.22
N HIS A 318 1.22 -22.93 -1.03
CA HIS A 318 2.37 -23.72 -1.42
C HIS A 318 3.67 -22.93 -1.43
N ARG A 319 3.65 -21.66 -1.85
CA ARG A 319 4.83 -20.79 -1.80
C ARG A 319 5.27 -20.50 -0.37
N ILE A 320 4.32 -20.27 0.54
CA ILE A 320 4.60 -20.06 1.96
C ILE A 320 5.15 -21.37 2.58
N ALA A 321 4.61 -22.53 2.23
CA ALA A 321 5.10 -23.81 2.72
C ALA A 321 6.55 -24.13 2.31
N GLN A 322 7.04 -23.55 1.22
CA GLN A 322 8.42 -23.70 0.74
C GLN A 322 9.40 -22.73 1.39
N ASP A 323 8.92 -21.73 2.15
CA ASP A 323 9.79 -20.75 2.81
C ASP A 323 10.53 -21.40 3.99
N THR A 324 11.85 -21.44 3.89
CA THR A 324 12.74 -22.03 4.90
C THR A 324 12.70 -21.30 6.24
N ARG A 325 12.38 -20.00 6.23
CA ARG A 325 12.25 -19.16 7.45
C ARG A 325 11.17 -19.69 8.39
N ILE A 326 10.08 -20.27 7.83
CA ILE A 326 8.96 -20.80 8.61
C ILE A 326 9.37 -22.06 9.38
N SER A 327 10.09 -22.95 8.75
CA SER A 327 10.52 -24.21 9.40
C SER A 327 11.48 -23.98 10.57
N THR A 328 12.29 -22.90 10.52
CA THR A 328 13.25 -22.54 11.55
C THR A 328 12.63 -21.74 12.70
N SER A 329 11.80 -20.74 12.38
CA SER A 329 11.26 -19.81 13.37
C SER A 329 9.93 -20.26 13.99
N CYS A 330 9.11 -21.02 13.24
CA CYS A 330 7.74 -21.38 13.63
C CYS A 330 7.45 -22.86 13.34
N PRO A 331 8.02 -23.84 14.08
CA PRO A 331 7.90 -25.26 13.79
C PRO A 331 6.45 -25.79 13.97
N THR A 332 5.69 -25.29 14.95
CA THR A 332 4.29 -25.68 15.20
C THR A 332 3.38 -25.25 14.07
N GLU A 333 3.51 -24.02 13.61
CA GLU A 333 2.76 -23.46 12.50
C GLU A 333 3.15 -24.14 11.16
N SER A 334 4.41 -24.52 11.02
CA SER A 334 4.87 -25.32 9.87
C SER A 334 4.18 -26.69 9.79
N GLN A 335 3.98 -27.35 10.94
CA GLN A 335 3.22 -28.60 11.00
C GLN A 335 1.75 -28.38 10.63
N LEU A 336 1.13 -27.32 11.15
CA LEU A 336 -0.25 -26.98 10.80
C LEU A 336 -0.39 -26.70 9.29
N LEU A 337 0.55 -25.96 8.72
CA LEU A 337 0.58 -25.65 7.28
C LEU A 337 0.71 -26.92 6.42
N LYS A 338 1.53 -27.88 6.87
CA LYS A 338 1.70 -29.17 6.17
C LYS A 338 0.39 -29.98 6.13
N LEU A 339 -0.43 -29.93 7.19
CA LEU A 339 -1.74 -30.61 7.19
C LEU A 339 -2.66 -30.09 6.07
N PHE A 340 -2.60 -28.80 5.77
CA PHE A 340 -3.39 -28.22 4.69
C PHE A 340 -2.78 -28.40 3.29
N THR A 341 -1.47 -28.67 3.21
CA THR A 341 -0.78 -28.88 1.93
C THR A 341 -0.91 -30.33 1.47
N VAL A 342 -0.87 -31.29 2.40
CA VAL A 342 -1.00 -32.72 2.11
C VAL A 342 -2.49 -33.08 1.99
N PRO A 343 -2.91 -33.83 0.93
CA PRO A 343 -4.30 -34.22 0.77
C PRO A 343 -4.67 -35.40 1.70
N GLU A 344 -4.65 -35.16 3.01
CA GLU A 344 -5.03 -36.10 4.06
C GLU A 344 -6.23 -35.57 4.84
N LEU A 345 -6.99 -36.49 5.46
CA LEU A 345 -8.15 -36.12 6.30
C LEU A 345 -7.68 -35.63 7.67
N MET A 346 -8.15 -34.44 8.04
CA MET A 346 -7.89 -33.83 9.34
C MET A 346 -9.11 -34.02 10.25
N ARG A 347 -8.92 -34.66 11.41
CA ARG A 347 -9.96 -34.75 12.42
C ARG A 347 -9.95 -33.50 13.31
N TRP A 348 -11.08 -32.84 13.42
CA TRP A 348 -11.21 -31.62 14.22
C TRP A 348 -10.77 -31.78 15.68
N PRO A 349 -11.19 -32.85 16.44
CA PRO A 349 -10.74 -33.03 17.83
C PRO A 349 -9.21 -33.16 17.96
N SER A 350 -8.53 -33.73 16.96
CA SER A 350 -7.08 -33.85 16.97
C SER A 350 -6.39 -32.48 16.72
N ILE A 351 -6.94 -31.65 15.86
CA ILE A 351 -6.43 -30.31 15.62
C ILE A 351 -6.63 -29.45 16.87
N GLU A 352 -7.80 -29.53 17.47
CA GLU A 352 -8.14 -28.79 18.68
C GLU A 352 -7.22 -29.16 19.84
N SER A 353 -7.00 -30.45 20.10
CA SER A 353 -6.13 -30.89 21.20
C SER A 353 -4.66 -30.48 21.00
N ASN A 354 -4.15 -30.50 19.75
CA ASN A 354 -2.74 -30.25 19.48
C ASN A 354 -2.40 -28.77 19.28
N PHE A 355 -3.31 -28.00 18.67
CA PHE A 355 -3.01 -26.64 18.23
C PHE A 355 -3.82 -25.56 18.98
N ALA A 356 -4.99 -25.87 19.57
CA ALA A 356 -5.79 -24.85 20.24
C ALA A 356 -5.03 -24.07 21.34
N PRO A 357 -4.26 -24.71 22.24
CA PRO A 357 -3.54 -23.97 23.28
C PRO A 357 -2.54 -22.95 22.72
N HIS A 358 -1.96 -23.29 21.56
CA HIS A 358 -1.01 -22.40 20.88
C HIS A 358 -1.72 -21.29 20.11
N LEU A 359 -2.80 -21.62 19.40
CA LEU A 359 -3.58 -20.66 18.63
C LEU A 359 -4.24 -19.60 19.55
N THR A 360 -4.82 -20.00 20.66
CA THR A 360 -5.45 -19.08 21.63
C THR A 360 -4.47 -18.13 22.31
N SER A 361 -3.18 -18.47 22.35
CA SER A 361 -2.14 -17.57 22.86
C SER A 361 -1.79 -16.43 21.89
N THR A 362 -2.29 -16.46 20.65
CA THR A 362 -2.00 -15.46 19.61
C THR A 362 -3.09 -14.41 19.53
N ASP A 363 -2.71 -13.20 19.04
CA ASP A 363 -3.61 -12.05 18.89
C ASP A 363 -4.75 -12.28 17.88
N ILE A 364 -4.69 -13.32 17.05
CA ILE A 364 -5.69 -13.58 16.00
C ILE A 364 -6.83 -14.46 16.53
N PHE A 365 -6.51 -15.43 17.37
CA PHE A 365 -7.42 -16.40 17.94
C PHE A 365 -7.51 -16.24 19.46
N SER A 366 -7.51 -15.00 19.99
CA SER A 366 -7.65 -14.73 21.41
C SER A 366 -8.88 -15.41 22.00
N ALA A 367 -8.92 -15.55 23.32
CA ALA A 367 -10.02 -16.24 24.00
C ALA A 367 -11.37 -15.69 23.53
N GLN A 368 -12.37 -16.57 23.37
CA GLN A 368 -13.70 -16.26 22.80
C GLN A 368 -14.44 -15.09 23.48
N ASP A 369 -14.04 -14.76 24.71
CA ASP A 369 -14.64 -13.70 25.53
C ASP A 369 -13.73 -12.47 25.70
N ASP A 370 -12.69 -12.30 24.87
CA ASP A 370 -11.83 -11.12 24.96
C ASP A 370 -12.57 -9.89 24.43
N PRO A 371 -12.89 -8.88 25.28
CA PRO A 371 -13.60 -7.67 24.86
C PRO A 371 -12.81 -6.83 23.83
N LYS A 372 -11.52 -7.11 23.66
CA LYS A 372 -10.66 -6.39 22.72
C LYS A 372 -10.81 -6.85 21.27
N ASP A 373 -11.24 -8.10 21.04
CA ASP A 373 -11.40 -8.62 19.68
C ASP A 373 -12.70 -9.43 19.52
N PRO A 374 -13.84 -8.75 19.26
CA PRO A 374 -15.15 -9.42 19.13
C PRO A 374 -15.20 -10.39 17.94
N LYS A 375 -14.25 -10.33 17.01
CA LYS A 375 -14.19 -11.21 15.84
C LYS A 375 -13.38 -12.49 16.05
N ALA A 376 -12.75 -12.69 17.20
CA ALA A 376 -11.93 -13.87 17.48
C ALA A 376 -12.77 -15.16 17.41
N ALA A 377 -13.99 -15.16 17.99
CA ALA A 377 -14.92 -16.28 17.93
C ALA A 377 -15.34 -16.60 16.49
N GLN A 378 -15.58 -15.59 15.66
CA GLN A 378 -15.91 -15.77 14.25
C GLN A 378 -14.73 -16.39 13.49
N ARG A 379 -13.52 -15.92 13.71
CA ARG A 379 -12.31 -16.49 13.07
C ARG A 379 -12.08 -17.94 13.45
N TRP A 380 -12.41 -18.34 14.69
CA TRP A 380 -12.33 -19.72 15.11
C TRP A 380 -13.35 -20.61 14.37
N GLN A 381 -14.57 -20.12 14.18
CA GLN A 381 -15.58 -20.80 13.37
C GLN A 381 -15.18 -20.86 11.89
N ASP A 382 -14.61 -19.81 11.35
CA ASP A 382 -14.09 -19.79 9.99
C ASP A 382 -12.96 -20.80 9.82
N PHE A 383 -12.06 -20.90 10.78
CA PHE A 383 -10.98 -21.89 10.76
C PHE A 383 -11.55 -23.32 10.74
N ARG A 384 -12.53 -23.63 11.59
CA ARG A 384 -13.24 -24.92 11.57
C ARG A 384 -13.86 -25.18 10.19
N LYS A 385 -14.49 -24.16 9.61
CA LYS A 385 -15.07 -24.24 8.27
C LYS A 385 -14.01 -24.58 7.22
N ARG A 386 -12.82 -23.97 7.27
CA ARG A 386 -11.72 -24.28 6.34
C ARG A 386 -11.23 -25.71 6.47
N VAL A 387 -11.14 -26.26 7.69
CA VAL A 387 -10.80 -27.67 7.92
C VAL A 387 -11.83 -28.60 7.28
N ILE A 388 -13.11 -28.32 7.48
CA ILE A 388 -14.20 -29.12 6.88
C ILE A 388 -14.13 -29.04 5.34
N GLU A 389 -13.97 -27.87 4.76
CA GLU A 389 -13.85 -27.67 3.33
C GLU A 389 -12.65 -28.42 2.74
N HIS A 390 -11.52 -28.43 3.45
CA HIS A 390 -10.35 -29.23 3.06
C HIS A 390 -10.69 -30.73 3.05
N ASN A 391 -11.30 -31.25 4.12
CA ASN A 391 -11.68 -32.65 4.20
C ASN A 391 -12.64 -33.07 3.09
N VAL A 392 -13.65 -32.23 2.78
CA VAL A 392 -14.59 -32.50 1.66
C VAL A 392 -13.86 -32.53 0.33
N ARG A 393 -12.91 -31.62 0.09
CA ARG A 393 -12.08 -31.64 -1.15
C ARG A 393 -11.22 -32.89 -1.26
N VAL A 394 -10.61 -33.32 -0.15
CA VAL A 394 -9.85 -34.57 -0.11
C VAL A 394 -10.75 -35.76 -0.42
N ILE A 395 -11.94 -35.85 0.20
CA ILE A 395 -12.90 -36.91 -0.08
C ILE A 395 -13.32 -36.89 -1.56
N ALA A 396 -13.65 -35.74 -2.12
CA ALA A 396 -14.02 -35.60 -3.53
C ALA A 396 -12.90 -36.01 -4.51
N LYS A 397 -11.64 -35.93 -4.07
CA LYS A 397 -10.49 -36.37 -4.88
C LYS A 397 -10.35 -37.90 -4.91
N TYR A 398 -10.68 -38.58 -3.80
CA TYR A 398 -10.46 -40.04 -3.69
C TYR A 398 -11.72 -40.89 -3.94
N TYR A 399 -12.92 -40.32 -3.73
CA TYR A 399 -14.18 -41.03 -3.91
C TYR A 399 -14.95 -40.49 -5.12
N THR A 400 -15.34 -41.40 -6.02
CA THR A 400 -16.30 -41.07 -7.10
C THR A 400 -17.72 -41.05 -6.57
N ARG A 401 -18.06 -42.01 -5.69
CA ARG A 401 -19.36 -42.12 -5.02
C ARG A 401 -19.18 -42.53 -3.57
N ILE A 402 -19.92 -41.94 -2.67
CA ILE A 402 -19.89 -42.24 -1.23
C ILE A 402 -21.29 -42.24 -0.66
N THR A 403 -21.57 -43.11 0.30
CA THR A 403 -22.84 -43.10 1.05
C THR A 403 -22.82 -41.93 2.06
N PHE A 404 -23.97 -41.31 2.25
CA PHE A 404 -24.11 -40.17 3.15
C PHE A 404 -23.72 -40.49 4.61
N PRO A 405 -24.11 -41.63 5.22
CA PRO A 405 -23.65 -41.99 6.55
C PRO A 405 -22.12 -42.16 6.66
N ARG A 406 -21.48 -42.69 5.62
CA ARG A 406 -20.01 -42.80 5.60
C ARG A 406 -19.33 -41.43 5.54
N LEU A 407 -19.90 -40.53 4.75
CA LEU A 407 -19.39 -39.15 4.61
C LEU A 407 -19.50 -38.39 5.94
N THR A 408 -20.63 -38.46 6.63
CA THR A 408 -20.81 -37.84 7.96
C THR A 408 -19.85 -38.42 9.01
N SER A 409 -19.59 -39.75 8.97
CA SER A 409 -18.60 -40.36 9.85
C SER A 409 -17.16 -39.95 9.60
N LEU A 410 -16.81 -39.62 8.35
CA LEU A 410 -15.47 -39.16 8.01
C LEU A 410 -15.25 -37.69 8.38
N LEU A 411 -16.30 -36.86 8.32
CA LEU A 411 -16.25 -35.43 8.63
C LEU A 411 -16.49 -35.13 10.12
N ASP A 412 -16.97 -36.12 10.92
CA ASP A 412 -17.38 -35.95 12.30
C ASP A 412 -18.45 -34.85 12.45
N LEU A 413 -19.45 -34.83 11.54
CA LEU A 413 -20.47 -33.78 11.45
C LEU A 413 -21.89 -34.39 11.37
N PRO A 414 -22.93 -33.68 11.87
CA PRO A 414 -24.31 -34.05 11.66
C PRO A 414 -24.71 -33.95 10.18
N ALA A 415 -25.71 -34.74 9.76
CA ALA A 415 -26.11 -34.85 8.36
C ALA A 415 -26.49 -33.50 7.72
N GLN A 416 -27.21 -32.66 8.44
CA GLN A 416 -27.70 -31.37 7.94
C GLN A 416 -26.53 -30.39 7.65
N GLU A 417 -25.56 -30.34 8.55
CA GLU A 417 -24.34 -29.47 8.34
C GLU A 417 -23.50 -29.98 7.19
N THR A 418 -23.33 -31.30 7.08
CA THR A 418 -22.59 -31.92 5.98
C THR A 418 -23.18 -31.55 4.63
N GLU A 419 -24.53 -31.63 4.50
CA GLU A 419 -25.21 -31.24 3.25
C GLU A 419 -25.04 -29.77 2.95
N LYS A 420 -25.10 -28.89 3.96
CA LYS A 420 -24.88 -27.45 3.81
C LYS A 420 -23.47 -27.15 3.29
N TYR A 421 -22.43 -27.72 3.90
CA TYR A 421 -21.05 -27.50 3.46
C TYR A 421 -20.80 -28.00 2.04
N ILE A 422 -21.35 -29.14 1.64
CA ILE A 422 -21.25 -29.65 0.28
C ILE A 422 -21.96 -28.67 -0.68
N SER A 423 -23.16 -28.21 -0.35
CA SER A 423 -23.90 -27.24 -1.17
C SER A 423 -23.12 -25.93 -1.36
N ASP A 424 -22.54 -25.39 -0.29
CA ASP A 424 -21.72 -24.18 -0.33
C ASP A 424 -20.49 -24.35 -1.24
N LEU A 425 -19.81 -25.51 -1.17
CA LEU A 425 -18.66 -25.83 -2.01
C LEU A 425 -19.03 -26.05 -3.49
N VAL A 426 -20.21 -26.57 -3.78
CA VAL A 426 -20.72 -26.70 -5.15
C VAL A 426 -21.12 -25.33 -5.72
N VAL A 427 -21.75 -24.48 -4.92
CA VAL A 427 -22.10 -23.10 -5.33
C VAL A 427 -20.87 -22.29 -5.61
N SER A 428 -19.83 -22.38 -4.78
CA SER A 428 -18.54 -21.74 -5.01
C SER A 428 -17.71 -22.35 -6.16
N LYS A 429 -18.22 -23.43 -6.80
CA LYS A 429 -17.56 -24.16 -7.90
C LYS A 429 -16.21 -24.79 -7.51
N THR A 430 -15.95 -24.95 -6.23
CA THR A 430 -14.71 -25.57 -5.71
C THR A 430 -14.71 -27.06 -5.97
N ILE A 431 -15.87 -27.72 -5.81
CA ILE A 431 -16.06 -29.15 -6.10
C ILE A 431 -17.31 -29.35 -6.96
N PHE A 432 -17.36 -30.47 -7.64
CA PHE A 432 -18.60 -30.97 -8.25
C PHE A 432 -19.17 -32.08 -7.38
N ALA A 433 -20.42 -31.93 -6.95
CA ALA A 433 -21.13 -32.97 -6.22
C ALA A 433 -22.60 -33.00 -6.60
N ARG A 434 -23.19 -34.22 -6.61
CA ARG A 434 -24.60 -34.46 -6.80
C ARG A 434 -25.10 -35.34 -5.65
N ILE A 435 -26.10 -34.88 -4.91
CA ILE A 435 -26.69 -35.59 -3.78
C ILE A 435 -27.96 -36.29 -4.26
N ASP A 436 -28.01 -37.60 -4.11
CA ASP A 436 -29.20 -38.39 -4.27
C ASP A 436 -29.76 -38.72 -2.85
N ARG A 437 -30.77 -37.93 -2.45
CA ARG A 437 -31.37 -38.04 -1.13
C ARG A 437 -32.13 -39.36 -0.88
N PRO A 438 -32.95 -39.89 -1.82
CA PRO A 438 -33.60 -41.19 -1.67
C PRO A 438 -32.59 -42.35 -1.49
N ALA A 439 -31.54 -42.40 -2.27
CA ALA A 439 -30.49 -43.41 -2.19
C ALA A 439 -29.43 -43.13 -1.12
N GLN A 440 -29.43 -41.93 -0.53
CA GLN A 440 -28.38 -41.48 0.40
C GLN A 440 -26.97 -41.62 -0.14
N ILE A 441 -26.77 -41.26 -1.41
CA ILE A 441 -25.48 -41.35 -2.10
C ILE A 441 -25.08 -39.94 -2.60
N VAL A 442 -23.81 -39.60 -2.37
CA VAL A 442 -23.17 -38.41 -2.95
C VAL A 442 -22.23 -38.87 -4.07
N SER A 443 -22.38 -38.29 -5.25
CA SER A 443 -21.51 -38.55 -6.41
C SER A 443 -20.69 -37.30 -6.72
N PHE A 444 -19.39 -37.45 -6.80
CA PHE A 444 -18.43 -36.37 -7.13
C PHE A 444 -18.02 -36.39 -8.61
N GLU A 445 -18.56 -37.32 -9.40
CA GLU A 445 -18.29 -37.38 -10.84
C GLU A 445 -18.93 -36.22 -11.59
N LYS A 446 -18.12 -35.42 -12.25
CA LYS A 446 -18.60 -34.43 -13.22
C LYS A 446 -19.08 -35.19 -14.47
N LYS A 447 -20.33 -35.00 -14.88
CA LYS A 447 -20.75 -35.46 -16.21
C LYS A 447 -19.90 -34.75 -17.25
N ARG A 448 -19.17 -35.51 -18.04
CA ARG A 448 -18.40 -34.99 -19.16
C ARG A 448 -19.38 -34.47 -20.20
N ASP A 449 -19.10 -33.30 -20.74
CA ASP A 449 -19.88 -32.75 -21.84
C ASP A 449 -19.62 -33.58 -23.11
N ALA A 450 -20.61 -33.69 -23.97
CA ALA A 450 -20.50 -34.43 -25.23
C ALA A 450 -19.32 -33.92 -26.07
N ASP A 451 -19.13 -32.62 -26.10
CA ASP A 451 -18.03 -31.98 -26.85
C ASP A 451 -16.66 -32.30 -26.24
N GLU A 452 -16.53 -32.38 -24.91
CA GLU A 452 -15.29 -32.81 -24.24
C GLU A 452 -14.92 -34.25 -24.63
N VAL A 453 -15.93 -35.15 -24.64
CA VAL A 453 -15.73 -36.57 -25.02
C VAL A 453 -15.32 -36.72 -26.49
N LEU A 454 -15.96 -35.96 -27.38
CA LEU A 454 -15.65 -35.95 -28.81
C LEU A 454 -14.24 -35.39 -29.08
N ASN A 455 -13.87 -34.33 -28.39
CA ASN A 455 -12.52 -33.75 -28.52
C ASN A 455 -11.43 -34.69 -28.00
N GLU A 456 -11.66 -35.35 -26.85
CA GLU A 456 -10.73 -36.40 -26.34
C GLU A 456 -10.61 -37.56 -27.32
N TRP A 457 -11.74 -38.02 -27.86
CA TRP A 457 -11.74 -39.09 -28.86
C TRP A 457 -11.00 -38.69 -30.14
N SER A 458 -11.24 -37.50 -30.66
CA SER A 458 -10.53 -36.91 -31.80
C SER A 458 -9.01 -36.81 -31.55
N GLY A 459 -8.62 -36.37 -30.35
CA GLY A 459 -7.23 -36.30 -29.90
C GLY A 459 -6.56 -37.70 -29.87
N ASN A 460 -7.28 -38.71 -29.35
CA ASN A 460 -6.80 -40.09 -29.31
C ASN A 460 -6.65 -40.69 -30.71
N MET A 461 -7.60 -40.41 -31.61
CA MET A 461 -7.51 -40.82 -33.03
C MET A 461 -6.31 -40.18 -33.73
N LYS A 462 -6.07 -38.89 -33.51
CA LYS A 462 -4.92 -38.19 -34.07
C LYS A 462 -3.61 -38.76 -33.55
N SER A 463 -3.53 -39.07 -32.26
CA SER A 463 -2.35 -39.73 -31.68
C SER A 463 -2.11 -41.11 -32.26
N LEU A 464 -3.17 -41.94 -32.47
CA LEU A 464 -3.11 -43.25 -33.11
C LEU A 464 -2.59 -43.15 -34.55
N LEU A 465 -3.16 -42.21 -35.33
CA LEU A 465 -2.71 -41.98 -36.71
C LEU A 465 -1.24 -41.56 -36.76
N GLY A 466 -0.80 -40.68 -35.88
CA GLY A 466 0.61 -40.28 -35.79
C GLY A 466 1.55 -41.42 -35.40
N LEU A 467 1.09 -42.37 -34.58
CA LEU A 467 1.86 -43.58 -34.28
C LEU A 467 1.93 -44.51 -35.49
N LEU A 468 0.84 -44.67 -36.25
CA LEU A 468 0.83 -45.47 -37.50
C LEU A 468 1.76 -44.86 -38.56
N GLU A 469 1.71 -43.57 -38.79
CA GLU A 469 2.66 -42.87 -39.68
C GLU A 469 4.11 -43.07 -39.27
N ARG A 470 4.38 -43.03 -37.99
CA ARG A 470 5.73 -43.27 -37.47
C ARG A 470 6.20 -44.69 -37.67
N ILE A 471 5.30 -45.68 -37.51
CA ILE A 471 5.59 -47.11 -37.78
C ILE A 471 5.85 -47.29 -39.26
N ASP A 472 5.00 -46.78 -40.16
CA ASP A 472 5.15 -46.85 -41.59
C ASP A 472 6.47 -46.22 -42.05
N HIS A 473 6.82 -45.07 -41.52
CA HIS A 473 8.10 -44.41 -41.79
C HIS A 473 9.29 -45.27 -41.34
N LEU A 474 9.20 -45.95 -40.18
CA LEU A 474 10.26 -46.84 -39.69
C LEU A 474 10.37 -48.07 -40.55
N ILE A 475 9.27 -48.69 -40.99
CA ILE A 475 9.26 -49.85 -41.93
C ILE A 475 9.92 -49.44 -43.26
N THR A 476 9.51 -48.34 -43.83
CA THR A 476 10.08 -47.81 -45.08
C THR A 476 11.57 -47.54 -44.95
N LYS A 477 12.00 -46.98 -43.81
CA LYS A 477 13.41 -46.75 -43.52
C LYS A 477 14.22 -48.09 -43.49
N GLU A 478 13.72 -49.10 -42.80
CA GLU A 478 14.37 -50.42 -42.73
C GLU A 478 14.44 -51.12 -44.11
N GLU A 479 13.35 -51.04 -44.88
CA GLU A 479 13.35 -51.58 -46.27
C GLU A 479 14.37 -50.88 -47.17
N MET A 480 14.49 -49.53 -47.04
CA MET A 480 15.51 -48.83 -47.82
C MET A 480 16.91 -49.14 -47.36
N MET A 481 17.17 -49.34 -46.07
CA MET A 481 18.48 -49.72 -45.54
C MET A 481 18.88 -51.11 -46.01
N ALA A 482 17.93 -52.07 -46.06
CA ALA A 482 18.19 -53.42 -46.61
C ALA A 482 18.54 -53.37 -48.08
N ARG A 483 18.04 -52.40 -48.87
CA ARG A 483 18.39 -52.23 -50.29
C ARG A 483 19.74 -51.56 -50.51
N ILE A 484 20.21 -50.75 -49.55
CA ILE A 484 21.46 -49.97 -49.62
C ILE A 484 22.66 -50.84 -49.14
N GLN A 485 22.47 -51.87 -48.28
CA GLN A 485 23.54 -52.75 -47.89
C GLN A 485 23.98 -53.55 -49.10
N PRO A 486 25.24 -53.41 -49.58
CA PRO A 486 25.75 -54.29 -50.69
C PRO A 486 25.69 -55.74 -50.24
N LYS A 487 25.10 -56.59 -51.07
CA LYS A 487 25.14 -58.04 -50.86
C LYS A 487 26.60 -58.47 -50.71
N GLY A 488 27.04 -58.65 -49.44
CA GLY A 488 28.39 -59.14 -49.13
C GLY A 488 28.69 -60.41 -49.95
N GLU A 489 29.78 -60.36 -50.71
CA GLU A 489 30.31 -61.47 -51.48
C GLU A 489 30.41 -62.69 -50.58
N LYS A 490 29.73 -63.77 -51.02
CA LYS A 490 29.96 -65.11 -50.51
C LYS A 490 31.36 -65.54 -50.92
N HIS A 491 32.39 -65.22 -50.11
CA HIS A 491 33.67 -65.91 -50.22
C HIS A 491 33.49 -67.34 -49.78
N GLY A 492 33.49 -68.22 -50.78
CA GLY A 492 33.53 -69.64 -50.61
C GLY A 492 34.81 -70.11 -49.92
N ALA A 493 34.68 -70.60 -48.72
CA ALA A 493 35.70 -71.41 -48.07
C ALA A 493 35.69 -72.78 -48.68
N LYS A 494 36.51 -73.00 -49.75
CA LYS A 494 36.96 -74.33 -50.16
C LYS A 494 38.10 -74.76 -49.25
N GLY A 495 37.91 -75.93 -48.73
CA GLY A 495 38.67 -76.73 -47.88
C GLY A 495 40.19 -76.68 -47.91
N SER A 496 40.78 -77.06 -46.83
CA SER A 496 41.96 -77.89 -46.75
C SER A 496 41.94 -78.68 -45.46
N ALA A 497 41.63 -79.96 -45.60
CA ALA A 497 41.97 -80.95 -44.61
C ALA A 497 43.48 -81.24 -44.74
N LYS A 498 44.19 -81.31 -43.57
CA LYS A 498 45.24 -82.31 -43.27
C LYS A 498 45.77 -82.05 -41.86
N ALA A 499 45.50 -82.99 -40.98
CA ALA A 499 46.43 -83.92 -40.32
C ALA A 499 47.54 -83.20 -39.46
N HIS A 500 47.43 -83.28 -38.16
CA HIS A 500 48.13 -84.21 -37.25
C HIS A 500 47.52 -84.04 -35.84
#